data_01023e094ad317d7237d5be2b240ee09
#
_entry.id   01023e094ad317d7237d5be2b240ee09
#
_cell.length_a   1.000
_cell.length_b   1.000
_cell.length_c   1.000
_cell.angle_alpha   90.00
_cell.angle_beta   90.00
_cell.angle_gamma   90.00
#
_symmetry.space_group_name_H-M   'P 1'
#
loop_
_entity.id
_entity.type
_entity.pdbx_description
1 polymer ?
#
loop_
_entity_poly.entity_id
_entity_poly.type
_entity_poly.pdbx_seq_one_letter_code
_entity_poly.pdbx_strand_id
1 'polypeptide(L)'
;MSSKRRPPTSDEVFIDHITHIVEDINVANRDLLRFGFLTSTKIETGQNKSSYIQIIFNEGFIKITDTPDYIFDNNKISAIAALALETAKIEDVQGRLTLNGFHPMPLNHQKLSTIDLNGNLVDAEARLCRLRKSDMSEAYAEFICHEPEKHIWSNPIPSHHNGIVALRDVIISAKDPDEATARYSWFSNKGSIKKIDELGWKIPLDRGNLAICKSEALSSLIRSEILTEPQGIAGYTVLSNDIPATAKFFSDNKIEFIQINDDLLALQLPKSIGGYVFIGKDESIFPWSD
;
A
#
# COMPACT_ATOMS: atom_id res chain seq x y z
N MET A 1 11.32 -2.58 -19.19
CA MET A 1 11.55 -4.02 -18.91
C MET A 1 10.69 -4.37 -17.71
N SER A 2 9.74 -5.32 -17.83
CA SER A 2 8.95 -5.76 -16.69
C SER A 2 9.90 -6.34 -15.65
N SER A 3 10.03 -5.71 -14.48
CA SER A 3 10.76 -6.29 -13.36
C SER A 3 10.03 -7.58 -12.99
N LYS A 4 10.71 -8.71 -13.06
CA LYS A 4 10.12 -9.97 -12.61
C LYS A 4 9.85 -9.82 -11.11
N ARG A 5 8.62 -10.11 -10.70
CA ARG A 5 8.26 -10.23 -9.29
C ARG A 5 9.26 -11.18 -8.61
N ARG A 6 9.90 -10.72 -7.56
CA ARG A 6 10.93 -11.49 -6.85
C ARG A 6 10.91 -11.17 -5.35
N PRO A 7 11.31 -12.13 -4.50
CA PRO A 7 11.47 -11.90 -3.08
C PRO A 7 12.55 -10.83 -2.78
N PRO A 8 12.59 -10.29 -1.55
CA PRO A 8 13.65 -9.42 -1.12
C PRO A 8 15.01 -10.12 -1.15
N THR A 9 16.05 -9.39 -1.53
CA THR A 9 17.41 -9.78 -1.19
C THR A 9 17.71 -9.39 0.26
N SER A 10 18.84 -9.85 0.82
CA SER A 10 19.11 -9.82 2.26
C SER A 10 18.90 -8.47 2.96
N ASP A 11 19.09 -7.35 2.28
CA ASP A 11 19.04 -6.01 2.88
C ASP A 11 17.95 -5.12 2.25
N GLU A 12 17.14 -5.67 1.34
CA GLU A 12 16.06 -4.91 0.73
C GLU A 12 14.89 -4.72 1.70
N VAL A 13 14.33 -3.50 1.64
CA VAL A 13 13.09 -3.11 2.28
C VAL A 13 12.22 -2.40 1.26
N PHE A 14 11.00 -2.87 1.04
CA PHE A 14 10.08 -2.29 0.08
C PHE A 14 8.63 -2.48 0.50
N ILE A 15 7.71 -1.81 -0.18
CA ILE A 15 6.28 -1.91 0.10
C ILE A 15 5.79 -3.28 -0.35
N ASP A 16 5.38 -4.12 0.61
CA ASP A 16 4.72 -5.39 0.33
C ASP A 16 3.26 -5.14 -0.02
N HIS A 17 2.55 -4.47 0.90
CA HIS A 17 1.15 -4.14 0.67
C HIS A 17 0.67 -2.95 1.52
N ILE A 18 -0.46 -2.44 1.11
CA ILE A 18 -1.29 -1.55 1.92
C ILE A 18 -2.62 -2.24 2.23
N THR A 19 -3.18 -1.91 3.39
CA THR A 19 -4.48 -2.48 3.81
C THR A 19 -5.53 -1.40 3.88
N HIS A 20 -6.62 -1.58 3.14
CA HIS A 20 -7.85 -0.83 3.34
C HIS A 20 -8.76 -1.60 4.30
N ILE A 21 -9.31 -0.89 5.28
CA ILE A 21 -10.43 -1.34 6.07
C ILE A 21 -11.69 -0.75 5.47
N VAL A 22 -12.68 -1.60 5.27
CA VAL A 22 -13.94 -1.23 4.65
C VAL A 22 -15.10 -1.66 5.53
N GLU A 23 -16.26 -1.03 5.36
CA GLU A 23 -17.45 -1.38 6.10
C GLU A 23 -18.06 -2.71 5.62
N ASP A 24 -18.04 -2.93 4.29
CA ASP A 24 -18.56 -4.15 3.64
C ASP A 24 -17.64 -4.52 2.47
N ILE A 25 -16.96 -5.66 2.61
CA ILE A 25 -16.04 -6.19 1.62
C ILE A 25 -16.71 -6.50 0.26
N ASN A 26 -17.99 -6.86 0.26
CA ASN A 26 -18.70 -7.19 -0.97
C ASN A 26 -19.05 -5.92 -1.74
N VAL A 27 -19.40 -4.83 -1.05
CA VAL A 27 -19.59 -3.51 -1.66
C VAL A 27 -18.27 -3.01 -2.24
N ALA A 28 -17.21 -3.04 -1.45
CA ALA A 28 -15.87 -2.64 -1.89
C ALA A 28 -15.41 -3.46 -3.10
N ASN A 29 -15.64 -4.77 -3.10
CA ASN A 29 -15.27 -5.64 -4.22
C ASN A 29 -16.00 -5.27 -5.52
N ARG A 30 -17.31 -5.01 -5.46
CA ARG A 30 -18.08 -4.56 -6.64
C ARG A 30 -17.55 -3.25 -7.21
N ASP A 31 -17.22 -2.30 -6.33
CA ASP A 31 -16.66 -1.02 -6.75
C ASP A 31 -15.28 -1.20 -7.38
N LEU A 32 -14.41 -2.04 -6.81
CA LEU A 32 -13.10 -2.35 -7.38
C LEU A 32 -13.20 -3.00 -8.77
N LEU A 33 -14.12 -3.95 -8.95
CA LEU A 33 -14.37 -4.57 -10.25
C LEU A 33 -14.84 -3.53 -11.29
N ARG A 34 -15.71 -2.59 -10.88
CA ARG A 34 -16.12 -1.47 -11.74
C ARG A 34 -14.94 -0.58 -12.13
N PHE A 35 -13.98 -0.38 -11.22
CA PHE A 35 -12.74 0.37 -11.46
C PHE A 35 -11.72 -0.42 -12.30
N GLY A 36 -12.06 -1.62 -12.74
CA GLY A 36 -11.26 -2.44 -13.63
C GLY A 36 -10.19 -3.27 -12.92
N PHE A 37 -10.20 -3.32 -11.60
CA PHE A 37 -9.33 -4.22 -10.85
C PHE A 37 -9.90 -5.65 -10.84
N LEU A 38 -9.04 -6.63 -10.96
CA LEU A 38 -9.36 -8.02 -10.69
C LEU A 38 -8.93 -8.34 -9.26
N THR A 39 -9.85 -8.89 -8.48
CA THR A 39 -9.61 -9.24 -7.09
C THR A 39 -9.46 -10.76 -6.93
N SER A 40 -8.75 -11.19 -5.90
CA SER A 40 -8.76 -12.60 -5.49
C SER A 40 -10.16 -13.04 -5.03
N THR A 41 -10.37 -14.34 -4.92
CA THR A 41 -11.46 -14.87 -4.12
C THR A 41 -11.30 -14.43 -2.66
N LYS A 42 -12.40 -14.39 -1.91
CA LYS A 42 -12.36 -14.09 -0.48
C LYS A 42 -11.53 -15.15 0.24
N ILE A 43 -10.51 -14.70 0.96
CA ILE A 43 -9.61 -15.54 1.74
C ILE A 43 -10.01 -15.39 3.21
N GLU A 44 -10.23 -16.48 3.92
CA GLU A 44 -10.48 -16.51 5.35
C GLU A 44 -9.23 -16.97 6.08
N THR A 45 -8.85 -16.26 7.14
CA THR A 45 -7.65 -16.58 7.91
C THR A 45 -7.95 -16.82 9.38
N GLY A 46 -7.31 -17.86 9.92
CA GLY A 46 -7.14 -18.12 11.34
C GLY A 46 -8.40 -18.35 12.16
N GLN A 47 -8.22 -18.43 13.47
CA GLN A 47 -9.30 -18.70 14.43
C GLN A 47 -10.30 -17.53 14.55
N ASN A 48 -9.90 -16.32 14.20
CA ASN A 48 -10.73 -15.11 14.31
C ASN A 48 -11.63 -14.87 13.09
N LYS A 49 -11.62 -15.78 12.08
CA LYS A 49 -12.41 -15.64 10.85
C LYS A 49 -12.24 -14.30 10.14
N SER A 50 -11.04 -13.71 10.25
CA SER A 50 -10.69 -12.55 9.46
C SER A 50 -10.78 -12.89 7.97
N SER A 51 -11.40 -12.04 7.19
CA SER A 51 -11.53 -12.25 5.76
C SER A 51 -11.03 -11.06 4.96
N TYR A 52 -10.42 -11.33 3.82
CA TYR A 52 -9.91 -10.29 2.95
C TYR A 52 -9.95 -10.72 1.47
N ILE A 53 -9.88 -9.73 0.60
CA ILE A 53 -9.58 -9.90 -0.83
C ILE A 53 -8.30 -9.14 -1.15
N GLN A 54 -7.64 -9.51 -2.25
CA GLN A 54 -6.40 -8.89 -2.71
C GLN A 54 -6.52 -8.40 -4.14
N ILE A 55 -5.90 -7.26 -4.43
CA ILE A 55 -5.57 -6.80 -5.77
C ILE A 55 -4.07 -7.01 -5.93
N ILE A 56 -3.67 -7.96 -6.76
CA ILE A 56 -2.28 -8.40 -6.90
C ILE A 56 -1.66 -7.76 -8.14
N PHE A 57 -0.50 -7.13 -7.96
CA PHE A 57 0.27 -6.49 -9.03
C PHE A 57 1.60 -7.21 -9.28
N ASN A 58 2.31 -6.78 -10.30
CA ASN A 58 3.71 -7.20 -10.55
C ASN A 58 4.62 -6.89 -9.36
N GLU A 59 4.35 -5.80 -8.65
CA GLU A 59 5.02 -5.41 -7.43
C GLU A 59 3.98 -4.95 -6.42
N GLY A 60 4.03 -5.53 -5.22
CA GLY A 60 3.08 -5.26 -4.15
C GLY A 60 1.65 -5.75 -4.41
N PHE A 61 0.80 -5.54 -3.45
CA PHE A 61 -0.64 -5.78 -3.56
C PHE A 61 -1.43 -4.85 -2.63
N ILE A 62 -2.74 -4.81 -2.83
CA ILE A 62 -3.67 -4.11 -1.95
C ILE A 62 -4.53 -5.16 -1.26
N LYS A 63 -4.57 -5.11 0.07
CA LYS A 63 -5.43 -5.94 0.92
C LYS A 63 -6.67 -5.14 1.29
N ILE A 64 -7.85 -5.70 1.10
CA ILE A 64 -9.13 -5.12 1.48
C ILE A 64 -9.78 -6.04 2.51
N THR A 65 -10.14 -5.53 3.68
CA THR A 65 -10.77 -6.31 4.75
C THR A 65 -11.85 -5.52 5.47
N ASP A 66 -12.90 -6.22 5.88
CA ASP A 66 -13.95 -5.71 6.79
C ASP A 66 -13.78 -6.27 8.22
N THR A 67 -12.86 -7.21 8.40
CA THR A 67 -12.57 -7.88 9.68
C THR A 67 -11.06 -7.85 9.93
N PRO A 68 -10.50 -6.69 10.30
CA PRO A 68 -9.06 -6.56 10.48
C PRO A 68 -8.54 -7.38 11.67
N ASP A 69 -7.33 -7.92 11.50
CA ASP A 69 -6.60 -8.64 12.55
C ASP A 69 -6.09 -7.72 13.68
N TYR A 70 -6.29 -6.41 13.55
CA TYR A 70 -5.91 -5.39 14.50
C TYR A 70 -7.12 -4.90 15.28
N ILE A 71 -6.91 -4.48 16.52
CA ILE A 71 -7.91 -3.69 17.25
C ILE A 71 -7.82 -2.26 16.68
N PHE A 72 -8.68 -1.94 15.73
CA PHE A 72 -8.81 -0.59 15.22
C PHE A 72 -9.70 0.23 16.15
N ASP A 73 -9.36 1.50 16.29
CA ASP A 73 -10.26 2.47 16.89
C ASP A 73 -11.49 2.57 15.97
N ASN A 74 -12.64 2.12 16.43
CA ASN A 74 -13.85 1.83 15.65
C ASN A 74 -14.50 3.03 14.95
N ASN A 75 -13.81 4.18 14.89
CA ASN A 75 -14.38 5.43 14.40
C ASN A 75 -14.03 5.76 12.92
N LYS A 76 -13.24 4.94 12.23
CA LYS A 76 -12.89 5.17 10.82
C LYS A 76 -13.44 4.07 9.95
N ILE A 77 -14.48 4.38 9.23
CA ILE A 77 -15.13 3.54 8.24
C ILE A 77 -14.48 3.85 6.88
N SER A 78 -13.96 2.84 6.20
CA SER A 78 -13.38 2.91 4.84
C SER A 78 -12.17 3.84 4.71
N ALA A 79 -11.00 3.34 5.10
CA ALA A 79 -9.73 4.09 5.03
C ALA A 79 -8.54 3.17 4.72
N ILE A 80 -7.47 3.75 4.20
CA ILE A 80 -6.17 3.09 4.13
C ILE A 80 -5.58 3.09 5.55
N ALA A 81 -5.52 1.92 6.16
CA ALA A 81 -5.28 1.80 7.59
C ALA A 81 -3.89 1.29 7.95
N ALA A 82 -3.26 0.52 7.07
CA ALA A 82 -1.97 -0.09 7.37
C ALA A 82 -1.00 -0.11 6.18
N LEU A 83 0.28 -0.07 6.52
CA LEU A 83 1.42 -0.22 5.64
C LEU A 83 2.25 -1.43 6.09
N ALA A 84 2.50 -2.37 5.20
CA ALA A 84 3.43 -3.46 5.39
C ALA A 84 4.67 -3.29 4.51
N LEU A 85 5.85 -3.34 5.12
CA LEU A 85 7.13 -3.37 4.43
C LEU A 85 7.68 -4.80 4.44
N GLU A 86 8.17 -5.27 3.31
CA GLU A 86 8.81 -6.59 3.21
C GLU A 86 10.30 -6.51 3.48
N THR A 87 10.82 -7.55 4.14
CA THR A 87 12.23 -7.76 4.41
C THR A 87 12.54 -9.26 4.55
N ALA A 88 13.74 -9.66 4.13
CA ALA A 88 14.22 -11.03 4.36
C ALA A 88 14.74 -11.26 5.80
N LYS A 89 15.02 -10.18 6.56
CA LYS A 89 15.67 -10.22 7.90
C LYS A 89 14.73 -9.79 9.03
N ILE A 90 13.59 -10.44 9.14
CA ILE A 90 12.54 -10.03 10.10
C ILE A 90 13.01 -10.11 11.58
N GLU A 91 13.91 -11.02 11.93
CA GLU A 91 14.46 -11.15 13.27
C GLU A 91 15.28 -9.91 13.67
N ASP A 92 16.06 -9.37 12.74
CA ASP A 92 16.88 -8.19 12.98
C ASP A 92 16.02 -6.93 13.17
N VAL A 93 14.86 -6.91 12.55
CA VAL A 93 13.91 -5.77 12.59
C VAL A 93 13.42 -5.51 14.00
N GLN A 94 12.99 -6.52 14.73
CA GLN A 94 12.43 -6.35 16.08
C GLN A 94 13.46 -5.71 17.03
N GLY A 95 14.70 -6.22 17.03
CA GLY A 95 15.79 -5.68 17.86
C GLY A 95 16.12 -4.23 17.46
N ARG A 96 16.24 -3.94 16.18
CA ARG A 96 16.53 -2.61 15.66
C ARG A 96 15.44 -1.60 16.01
N LEU A 97 14.18 -1.95 15.84
CA LEU A 97 13.05 -1.08 16.18
C LEU A 97 13.04 -0.74 17.69
N THR A 98 13.29 -1.74 18.55
CA THR A 98 13.40 -1.52 19.99
C THR A 98 14.54 -0.56 20.34
N LEU A 99 15.71 -0.72 19.72
CA LEU A 99 16.86 0.17 19.92
C LEU A 99 16.57 1.61 19.46
N ASN A 100 15.71 1.79 18.47
CA ASN A 100 15.27 3.09 17.97
C ASN A 100 14.06 3.69 18.74
N GLY A 101 13.68 3.09 19.86
CA GLY A 101 12.62 3.61 20.74
C GLY A 101 11.20 3.25 20.33
N PHE A 102 11.01 2.36 19.35
CA PHE A 102 9.70 1.79 19.03
C PHE A 102 9.35 0.65 19.99
N HIS A 103 8.08 0.29 20.01
CA HIS A 103 7.55 -0.79 20.85
C HIS A 103 6.98 -1.93 19.97
N PRO A 104 7.84 -2.66 19.24
CA PRO A 104 7.37 -3.74 18.38
C PRO A 104 6.70 -4.83 19.21
N MET A 105 5.63 -5.38 18.69
CA MET A 105 5.00 -6.58 19.26
C MET A 105 5.90 -7.79 19.04
N PRO A 106 5.75 -8.87 19.81
CA PRO A 106 6.45 -10.13 19.56
C PRO A 106 6.22 -10.59 18.12
N LEU A 107 7.24 -11.20 17.51
CA LEU A 107 7.11 -11.79 16.18
C LEU A 107 5.92 -12.75 16.14
N ASN A 108 5.05 -12.55 15.16
CA ASN A 108 3.87 -13.37 14.96
C ASN A 108 4.05 -14.22 13.70
N HIS A 109 3.82 -15.53 13.84
CA HIS A 109 3.78 -16.47 12.72
C HIS A 109 2.33 -16.64 12.28
N GLN A 110 2.04 -16.27 11.05
CA GLN A 110 0.71 -16.35 10.48
C GLN A 110 0.68 -17.36 9.34
N LYS A 111 -0.21 -18.35 9.44
CA LYS A 111 -0.51 -19.23 8.32
C LYS A 111 -1.38 -18.46 7.34
N LEU A 112 -1.00 -18.54 6.07
CA LEU A 112 -1.67 -17.91 4.95
C LEU A 112 -2.07 -18.99 3.95
N SER A 113 -3.09 -18.70 3.17
CA SER A 113 -3.37 -19.47 1.96
C SER A 113 -3.20 -18.56 0.75
N THR A 114 -2.54 -19.04 -0.25
CA THR A 114 -2.31 -18.30 -1.50
C THR A 114 -2.61 -19.20 -2.68
N ILE A 115 -2.64 -18.65 -3.89
CA ILE A 115 -2.94 -19.39 -5.12
C ILE A 115 -1.65 -19.52 -5.91
N ASP A 116 -1.26 -20.75 -6.27
CA ASP A 116 -0.09 -21.03 -7.11
C ASP A 116 -0.34 -20.68 -8.60
N LEU A 117 0.70 -20.80 -9.43
CA LEU A 117 0.62 -20.54 -10.87
C LEU A 117 -0.40 -21.43 -11.62
N ASN A 118 -0.82 -22.54 -11.03
CA ASN A 118 -1.79 -23.47 -11.61
C ASN A 118 -3.22 -23.18 -11.10
N GLY A 119 -3.40 -22.18 -10.23
CA GLY A 119 -4.69 -21.86 -9.63
C GLY A 119 -5.06 -22.70 -8.41
N ASN A 120 -4.13 -23.51 -7.87
CA ASN A 120 -4.38 -24.30 -6.67
C ASN A 120 -4.14 -23.48 -5.41
N LEU A 121 -4.99 -23.70 -4.39
CA LEU A 121 -4.75 -23.16 -3.06
C LEU A 121 -3.54 -23.85 -2.44
N VAL A 122 -2.55 -23.09 -2.02
CA VAL A 122 -1.34 -23.58 -1.37
C VAL A 122 -1.14 -22.89 -0.04
N ASP A 123 -0.61 -23.64 0.93
CA ASP A 123 -0.25 -23.09 2.23
C ASP A 123 1.02 -22.27 2.10
N ALA A 124 0.99 -21.10 2.72
CA ALA A 124 2.11 -20.21 2.92
C ALA A 124 2.13 -19.74 4.37
N GLU A 125 3.24 -19.19 4.79
CA GLU A 125 3.40 -18.60 6.10
C GLU A 125 3.99 -17.20 5.96
N ALA A 126 3.71 -16.34 6.92
CA ALA A 126 4.38 -15.07 7.05
C ALA A 126 4.80 -14.85 8.50
N ARG A 127 5.96 -14.26 8.67
CA ARG A 127 6.39 -13.72 9.96
C ARG A 127 6.21 -12.22 9.94
N LEU A 128 5.62 -11.69 11.01
CA LEU A 128 5.19 -10.30 11.11
C LEU A 128 5.82 -9.65 12.35
N CYS A 129 6.39 -8.47 12.16
CA CYS A 129 6.84 -7.58 13.23
C CYS A 129 5.98 -6.32 13.22
N ARG A 130 4.96 -6.27 14.06
CA ARG A 130 3.99 -5.17 14.15
C ARG A 130 4.41 -4.13 15.16
N LEU A 131 4.21 -2.86 14.84
CA LEU A 131 4.31 -1.77 15.79
C LEU A 131 3.00 -1.55 16.55
N ARG A 132 3.08 -1.02 17.75
CA ARG A 132 1.91 -0.50 18.45
C ARG A 132 1.39 0.73 17.74
N LYS A 133 0.08 0.97 17.80
CA LYS A 133 -0.54 2.18 17.21
C LYS A 133 0.04 3.47 17.77
N SER A 134 0.49 3.45 19.02
CA SER A 134 1.14 4.60 19.66
C SER A 134 2.45 5.01 19.01
N ASP A 135 3.13 4.10 18.30
CA ASP A 135 4.41 4.38 17.66
C ASP A 135 4.26 5.05 16.28
N MET A 136 3.12 4.84 15.63
CA MET A 136 2.84 5.36 14.27
C MET A 136 1.45 5.96 14.22
N SER A 137 1.39 7.29 14.33
CA SER A 137 0.12 8.01 14.43
C SER A 137 -0.71 7.99 13.15
N GLU A 138 -0.05 7.90 11.97
CA GLU A 138 -0.72 7.98 10.66
C GLU A 138 -1.34 6.63 10.25
N ALA A 139 -0.67 5.51 10.57
CA ALA A 139 -1.11 4.20 10.13
C ALA A 139 -0.67 3.10 11.10
N TYR A 140 -1.25 1.91 10.98
CA TYR A 140 -0.60 0.70 11.47
C TYR A 140 0.57 0.37 10.56
N ALA A 141 1.71 0.04 11.16
CA ALA A 141 2.91 -0.26 10.41
C ALA A 141 3.49 -1.59 10.87
N GLU A 142 3.89 -2.40 9.91
CA GLU A 142 4.48 -3.70 10.17
C GLU A 142 5.57 -4.03 9.15
N PHE A 143 6.45 -4.93 9.53
CA PHE A 143 7.30 -5.66 8.62
C PHE A 143 6.76 -7.07 8.43
N ILE A 144 6.93 -7.59 7.22
CA ILE A 144 6.53 -8.94 6.83
C ILE A 144 7.68 -9.66 6.15
N CYS A 145 7.76 -10.97 6.38
CA CYS A 145 8.64 -11.89 5.66
C CYS A 145 7.81 -13.12 5.29
N HIS A 146 7.67 -13.38 4.00
CA HIS A 146 6.89 -14.51 3.47
C HIS A 146 7.70 -15.80 3.43
N GLU A 147 7.07 -16.95 3.79
CA GLU A 147 7.69 -18.29 3.80
C GLU A 147 6.73 -19.36 3.21
N PRO A 148 7.18 -20.23 2.34
CA PRO A 148 8.40 -20.04 1.57
C PRO A 148 8.20 -18.88 0.58
N GLU A 149 9.19 -18.02 0.46
CA GLU A 149 9.17 -16.83 -0.40
C GLU A 149 8.61 -17.11 -1.80
N LYS A 150 9.04 -18.23 -2.40
CA LYS A 150 8.66 -18.60 -3.76
C LYS A 150 7.15 -18.73 -4.00
N HIS A 151 6.34 -19.05 -3.01
CA HIS A 151 4.90 -19.25 -3.22
C HIS A 151 4.18 -17.95 -3.47
N ILE A 152 4.45 -16.92 -2.66
CA ILE A 152 3.84 -15.60 -2.82
C ILE A 152 4.30 -14.93 -4.11
N TRP A 153 5.61 -15.00 -4.40
CA TRP A 153 6.20 -14.32 -5.56
C TRP A 153 5.96 -15.04 -6.89
N SER A 154 5.46 -16.26 -6.87
CA SER A 154 5.07 -17.03 -8.08
C SER A 154 3.57 -16.99 -8.37
N ASN A 155 2.77 -16.24 -7.59
CA ASN A 155 1.34 -16.12 -7.86
C ASN A 155 1.05 -15.58 -9.25
N PRO A 156 0.00 -16.06 -9.92
CA PRO A 156 -0.44 -15.50 -11.18
C PRO A 156 -0.80 -14.02 -10.98
N ILE A 157 -0.30 -13.18 -11.86
CA ILE A 157 -0.60 -11.77 -11.84
C ILE A 157 -1.75 -11.53 -12.82
N PRO A 158 -2.91 -11.07 -12.34
CA PRO A 158 -4.03 -10.80 -13.22
C PRO A 158 -3.73 -9.58 -14.12
N SER A 159 -4.17 -9.63 -15.37
CA SER A 159 -4.16 -8.46 -16.23
C SER A 159 -5.39 -7.60 -15.92
N HIS A 160 -5.22 -6.56 -15.12
CA HIS A 160 -6.30 -5.66 -14.76
C HIS A 160 -6.87 -4.92 -15.97
N HIS A 161 -8.19 -4.78 -16.06
CA HIS A 161 -8.87 -4.14 -17.19
C HIS A 161 -8.50 -2.65 -17.34
N ASN A 162 -8.11 -2.00 -16.25
CA ASN A 162 -7.64 -0.61 -16.22
C ASN A 162 -6.16 -0.43 -16.61
N GLY A 163 -5.44 -1.51 -16.95
CA GLY A 163 -4.04 -1.47 -17.35
C GLY A 163 -3.03 -1.23 -16.23
N ILE A 164 -3.45 -1.19 -14.97
CA ILE A 164 -2.58 -0.98 -13.81
C ILE A 164 -1.79 -2.26 -13.52
N VAL A 165 -0.48 -2.12 -13.26
CA VAL A 165 0.45 -3.25 -13.18
C VAL A 165 1.33 -3.30 -11.95
N ALA A 166 1.55 -2.20 -11.22
CA ALA A 166 2.44 -2.18 -10.06
C ALA A 166 1.99 -1.15 -9.01
N LEU A 167 2.13 -1.49 -7.74
CA LEU A 167 2.10 -0.56 -6.59
C LEU A 167 3.50 0.00 -6.40
N ARG A 168 3.63 1.32 -6.16
CA ARG A 168 4.94 1.95 -6.05
C ARG A 168 5.16 2.71 -4.75
N ASP A 169 4.42 3.77 -4.51
CA ASP A 169 4.65 4.64 -3.38
C ASP A 169 3.45 4.67 -2.45
N VAL A 170 3.70 4.98 -1.19
CA VAL A 170 2.65 5.29 -0.22
C VAL A 170 2.75 6.77 0.15
N ILE A 171 1.61 7.45 0.09
CA ILE A 171 1.48 8.88 0.38
C ILE A 171 0.88 9.02 1.77
N ILE A 172 1.66 9.61 2.66
CA ILE A 172 1.32 9.79 4.06
C ILE A 172 1.11 11.27 4.30
N SER A 173 -0.09 11.63 4.71
CA SER A 173 -0.41 12.98 5.22
C SER A 173 -0.07 13.04 6.70
N ALA A 174 0.80 13.95 7.09
CA ALA A 174 1.23 14.12 8.47
C ALA A 174 0.99 15.54 8.96
N LYS A 175 0.60 15.66 10.22
CA LYS A 175 0.43 16.96 10.89
C LYS A 175 1.76 17.70 11.07
N ASP A 176 2.81 16.94 11.37
CA ASP A 176 4.20 17.38 11.40
C ASP A 176 5.02 16.48 10.46
N PRO A 177 5.20 16.89 9.18
CA PRO A 177 5.93 16.08 8.20
C PRO A 177 7.40 15.89 8.55
N ASP A 178 8.05 16.80 9.25
CA ASP A 178 9.46 16.70 9.62
C ASP A 178 9.64 15.60 10.69
N GLU A 179 8.80 15.59 11.73
CA GLU A 179 8.78 14.53 12.75
C GLU A 179 8.42 13.17 12.12
N ALA A 180 7.34 13.14 11.34
CA ALA A 180 6.91 11.90 10.69
C ALA A 180 8.00 11.33 9.78
N THR A 181 8.70 12.18 9.02
CA THR A 181 9.79 11.75 8.14
C THR A 181 10.93 11.11 8.94
N ALA A 182 11.35 11.72 10.04
CA ALA A 182 12.37 11.14 10.91
C ALA A 182 11.94 9.76 11.43
N ARG A 183 10.72 9.65 11.91
CA ARG A 183 10.14 8.42 12.46
C ARG A 183 10.01 7.32 11.41
N TYR A 184 9.48 7.62 10.21
CA TYR A 184 9.39 6.66 9.12
C TYR A 184 10.76 6.26 8.54
N SER A 185 11.75 7.15 8.57
CA SER A 185 13.14 6.84 8.22
C SER A 185 13.75 5.81 9.20
N TRP A 186 13.57 5.99 10.50
CA TRP A 186 14.01 5.01 11.49
C TRP A 186 13.22 3.69 11.40
N PHE A 187 11.92 3.77 11.17
CA PHE A 187 11.09 2.58 10.95
C PHE A 187 11.60 1.79 9.75
N SER A 188 11.72 2.39 8.58
CA SER A 188 12.15 1.72 7.34
C SER A 188 13.65 1.39 7.28
N ASN A 189 14.45 1.92 8.20
CA ASN A 189 15.92 1.85 8.16
C ASN A 189 16.53 2.48 6.90
N LYS A 190 15.92 3.54 6.39
CA LYS A 190 16.37 4.26 5.20
C LYS A 190 16.76 5.70 5.57
N GLY A 191 18.06 6.00 5.49
CA GLY A 191 18.61 7.30 5.84
C GLY A 191 18.63 8.33 4.71
N SER A 192 18.37 7.92 3.47
CA SER A 192 18.33 8.83 2.31
C SER A 192 16.99 9.55 2.29
N ILE A 193 16.92 10.73 2.93
CA ILE A 193 15.74 11.56 2.95
C ILE A 193 15.94 12.67 1.91
N LYS A 194 14.94 12.90 1.06
CA LYS A 194 14.94 13.97 0.06
C LYS A 194 13.78 14.91 0.32
N LYS A 195 14.04 16.22 0.30
CA LYS A 195 13.00 17.23 0.36
C LYS A 195 12.29 17.33 -0.98
N ILE A 196 10.96 17.48 -0.95
CA ILE A 196 10.11 17.65 -2.12
C ILE A 196 9.49 19.04 -2.01
N ASP A 197 10.23 20.07 -2.40
CA ASP A 197 9.81 21.47 -2.38
C ASP A 197 8.83 21.81 -1.22
N GLU A 198 7.66 22.35 -1.54
CA GLU A 198 6.62 22.68 -0.55
C GLU A 198 5.74 21.49 -0.16
N LEU A 199 5.86 20.36 -0.84
CA LEU A 199 5.01 19.18 -0.63
C LEU A 199 5.36 18.44 0.66
N GLY A 200 6.66 18.27 0.94
CA GLY A 200 7.14 17.52 2.11
C GLY A 200 8.46 16.79 1.88
N TRP A 201 8.49 15.50 2.14
CA TRP A 201 9.68 14.67 2.12
C TRP A 201 9.45 13.32 1.43
N LYS A 202 10.51 12.79 0.83
CA LYS A 202 10.56 11.45 0.27
C LYS A 202 11.59 10.60 1.01
N ILE A 203 11.21 9.40 1.39
CA ILE A 203 12.10 8.36 1.88
C ILE A 203 12.16 7.27 0.82
N PRO A 204 13.23 7.19 0.00
CA PRO A 204 13.40 6.12 -0.97
C PRO A 204 13.54 4.77 -0.26
N LEU A 205 12.75 3.80 -0.66
CA LEU A 205 12.94 2.39 -0.34
C LEU A 205 13.76 1.72 -1.45
N ASP A 206 14.05 0.44 -1.31
CA ASP A 206 14.76 -0.28 -2.38
C ASP A 206 13.87 -0.51 -3.61
N ARG A 207 12.55 -0.51 -3.41
CA ARG A 207 11.51 -0.46 -4.45
C ARG A 207 10.37 0.42 -3.94
N GLY A 208 10.08 1.50 -4.68
CA GLY A 208 9.09 2.50 -4.30
C GLY A 208 9.58 3.50 -3.24
N ASN A 209 8.68 4.34 -2.77
CA ASN A 209 9.00 5.40 -1.83
C ASN A 209 7.91 5.56 -0.76
N LEU A 210 8.26 6.20 0.36
CA LEU A 210 7.30 6.81 1.26
C LEU A 210 7.34 8.33 1.03
N ALA A 211 6.23 8.91 0.58
CA ALA A 211 6.06 10.35 0.43
C ALA A 211 5.33 10.89 1.66
N ILE A 212 6.02 11.67 2.48
CA ILE A 212 5.48 12.28 3.70
C ILE A 212 5.12 13.72 3.39
N CYS A 213 3.84 14.03 3.35
CA CYS A 213 3.34 15.28 2.79
C CYS A 213 2.54 16.09 3.80
N LYS A 214 2.52 17.41 3.57
CA LYS A 214 1.57 18.31 4.23
C LYS A 214 0.17 18.11 3.63
N SER A 215 -0.85 18.08 4.48
CA SER A 215 -2.24 17.89 4.06
C SER A 215 -2.69 18.93 3.04
N GLU A 216 -2.36 20.19 3.30
CA GLU A 216 -2.73 21.33 2.44
C GLU A 216 -2.08 21.25 1.06
N ALA A 217 -0.81 20.81 1.01
CA ALA A 217 -0.09 20.66 -0.24
C ALA A 217 -0.65 19.51 -1.09
N LEU A 218 -1.04 18.39 -0.47
CA LEU A 218 -1.73 17.30 -1.16
C LEU A 218 -3.10 17.74 -1.68
N SER A 219 -3.89 18.46 -0.88
CA SER A 219 -5.19 19.01 -1.28
C SER A 219 -5.07 19.90 -2.52
N SER A 220 -4.04 20.73 -2.57
CA SER A 220 -3.76 21.60 -3.72
C SER A 220 -3.40 20.78 -4.97
N LEU A 221 -2.62 19.72 -4.82
CA LEU A 221 -2.20 18.85 -5.91
C LEU A 221 -3.38 18.14 -6.57
N ILE A 222 -4.31 17.63 -5.79
CA ILE A 222 -5.49 16.91 -6.29
C ILE A 222 -6.70 17.83 -6.56
N ARG A 223 -6.54 19.14 -6.40
CA ARG A 223 -7.60 20.14 -6.57
C ARG A 223 -8.89 19.77 -5.81
N SER A 224 -8.74 19.14 -4.67
CA SER A 224 -9.83 18.68 -3.83
C SER A 224 -9.72 19.30 -2.45
N GLU A 225 -10.78 19.92 -1.98
CA GLU A 225 -10.87 20.42 -0.59
C GLU A 225 -10.97 19.28 0.44
N ILE A 226 -11.01 18.03 -0.03
CA ILE A 226 -11.43 16.88 0.76
C ILE A 226 -10.27 15.90 1.01
N LEU A 227 -9.15 16.36 1.55
CA LEU A 227 -8.43 15.51 2.48
C LEU A 227 -9.13 15.64 3.84
N THR A 228 -10.16 14.83 4.06
CA THR A 228 -10.99 14.87 5.26
C THR A 228 -10.25 14.49 6.54
N GLU A 229 -9.03 13.97 6.39
CA GLU A 229 -8.17 13.57 7.51
C GLU A 229 -6.80 14.24 7.40
N PRO A 230 -6.45 15.14 8.32
CA PRO A 230 -5.16 15.84 8.30
C PRO A 230 -3.97 14.90 8.59
N GLN A 231 -4.22 13.65 8.97
CA GLN A 231 -3.21 12.68 9.35
C GLN A 231 -3.66 11.26 9.00
N GLY A 232 -2.86 10.55 8.20
CA GLY A 232 -3.14 9.19 7.78
C GLY A 232 -2.45 8.84 6.46
N ILE A 233 -2.65 7.62 5.98
CA ILE A 233 -2.30 7.29 4.60
C ILE A 233 -3.36 7.93 3.70
N ALA A 234 -2.97 8.94 2.94
CA ALA A 234 -3.86 9.67 2.04
C ALA A 234 -4.11 8.91 0.74
N GLY A 235 -3.13 8.14 0.29
CA GLY A 235 -3.21 7.42 -0.96
C GLY A 235 -1.94 6.67 -1.30
N TYR A 236 -1.84 6.26 -2.54
CA TYR A 236 -0.69 5.54 -3.08
C TYR A 236 -0.54 5.77 -4.57
N THR A 237 0.63 5.40 -5.10
CA THR A 237 0.86 5.42 -6.54
C THR A 237 0.83 4.03 -7.12
N VAL A 238 0.38 3.95 -8.35
CA VAL A 238 0.41 2.74 -9.17
C VAL A 238 0.93 3.09 -10.56
N LEU A 239 1.52 2.10 -11.24
CA LEU A 239 1.95 2.25 -12.61
C LEU A 239 0.94 1.62 -13.57
N SER A 240 0.74 2.27 -14.71
CA SER A 240 -0.01 1.73 -15.84
C SER A 240 0.90 1.54 -17.05
N ASN A 241 0.68 0.47 -17.79
CA ASN A 241 1.39 0.23 -19.06
C ASN A 241 1.02 1.23 -20.16
N ASP A 242 -0.18 1.83 -20.08
CA ASP A 242 -0.73 2.72 -21.11
C ASP A 242 -1.71 3.71 -20.47
N ILE A 243 -1.23 4.91 -20.16
CA ILE A 243 -2.04 5.98 -19.53
C ILE A 243 -3.23 6.39 -20.39
N PRO A 244 -3.10 6.63 -21.72
CA PRO A 244 -4.25 6.88 -22.59
C PRO A 244 -5.32 5.79 -22.53
N ALA A 245 -4.93 4.52 -22.57
CA ALA A 245 -5.87 3.40 -22.47
C ALA A 245 -6.55 3.35 -21.09
N THR A 246 -5.81 3.60 -20.01
CA THR A 246 -6.36 3.70 -18.64
C THR A 246 -7.36 4.85 -18.52
N ALA A 247 -7.04 6.03 -19.02
CA ALA A 247 -7.93 7.19 -19.03
C ALA A 247 -9.20 6.91 -19.85
N LYS A 248 -9.04 6.27 -21.02
CA LYS A 248 -10.17 5.83 -21.84
C LYS A 248 -11.06 4.83 -21.10
N PHE A 249 -10.48 3.83 -20.45
CA PHE A 249 -11.22 2.86 -19.64
C PHE A 249 -12.07 3.56 -18.57
N PHE A 250 -11.49 4.50 -17.82
CA PHE A 250 -12.24 5.26 -16.80
C PHE A 250 -13.37 6.09 -17.41
N SER A 251 -13.11 6.78 -18.52
CA SER A 251 -14.13 7.56 -19.23
C SER A 251 -15.29 6.70 -19.71
N ASP A 252 -15.01 5.57 -20.36
CA ASP A 252 -16.00 4.62 -20.87
C ASP A 252 -16.88 4.04 -19.73
N ASN A 253 -16.32 3.87 -18.55
CA ASN A 253 -16.99 3.35 -17.35
C ASN A 253 -17.57 4.45 -16.45
N LYS A 254 -17.53 5.71 -16.87
CA LYS A 254 -18.03 6.88 -16.13
C LYS A 254 -17.41 6.99 -14.73
N ILE A 255 -16.11 6.75 -14.65
CA ILE A 255 -15.29 6.94 -13.45
C ILE A 255 -14.64 8.31 -13.56
N GLU A 256 -14.88 9.15 -12.56
CA GLU A 256 -14.28 10.49 -12.49
C GLU A 256 -12.80 10.37 -12.12
N PHE A 257 -11.96 11.09 -12.85
CA PHE A 257 -10.53 11.21 -12.59
C PHE A 257 -10.04 12.61 -12.99
N ILE A 258 -8.90 12.98 -12.47
CA ILE A 258 -8.19 14.22 -12.79
C ILE A 258 -7.00 13.85 -13.67
N GLN A 259 -6.92 14.40 -14.86
CA GLN A 259 -5.71 14.33 -15.66
C GLN A 259 -4.78 15.48 -15.25
N ILE A 260 -3.70 15.15 -14.54
CA ILE A 260 -2.71 16.13 -14.07
C ILE A 260 -1.84 16.58 -15.26
N ASN A 261 -1.38 15.59 -16.05
CA ASN A 261 -0.69 15.78 -17.32
C ASN A 261 -0.87 14.54 -18.21
N ASP A 262 -0.19 14.47 -19.35
CA ASP A 262 -0.34 13.37 -20.32
C ASP A 262 0.05 11.99 -19.76
N ASP A 263 0.95 11.94 -18.77
CA ASP A 263 1.50 10.72 -18.20
C ASP A 263 1.07 10.47 -16.73
N LEU A 264 0.19 11.32 -16.16
CA LEU A 264 -0.22 11.24 -14.77
C LEU A 264 -1.72 11.52 -14.57
N LEU A 265 -2.42 10.56 -13.99
CA LEU A 265 -3.82 10.69 -13.56
C LEU A 265 -3.90 10.66 -12.03
N ALA A 266 -4.93 11.30 -11.48
CA ALA A 266 -5.31 11.16 -10.07
C ALA A 266 -6.77 10.73 -9.98
N LEU A 267 -7.05 9.81 -9.08
CA LEU A 267 -8.35 9.18 -8.90
C LEU A 267 -8.71 9.12 -7.42
N GLN A 268 -9.90 9.59 -7.06
CA GLN A 268 -10.47 9.32 -5.76
C GLN A 268 -11.18 7.96 -5.80
N LEU A 269 -10.80 7.08 -4.90
CA LEU A 269 -11.49 5.80 -4.75
C LEU A 269 -12.90 6.01 -4.18
N PRO A 270 -13.85 5.11 -4.46
CA PRO A 270 -15.20 5.17 -3.90
C PRO A 270 -15.18 5.27 -2.37
N LYS A 271 -16.21 5.88 -1.78
CA LYS A 271 -16.34 6.00 -0.31
C LYS A 271 -16.33 4.64 0.40
N SER A 272 -16.74 3.57 -0.30
CA SER A 272 -16.68 2.19 0.19
C SER A 272 -15.26 1.68 0.41
N ILE A 273 -14.24 2.35 -0.16
CA ILE A 273 -12.82 1.95 -0.10
C ILE A 273 -11.98 3.06 0.55
N GLY A 274 -12.19 4.30 0.14
CA GLY A 274 -11.48 5.49 0.62
C GLY A 274 -10.06 5.64 0.07
N GLY A 275 -9.53 6.86 0.10
CA GLY A 275 -8.18 7.21 -0.34
C GLY A 275 -8.08 7.66 -1.79
N TYR A 276 -6.86 8.04 -2.18
CA TYR A 276 -6.51 8.51 -3.52
C TYR A 276 -5.50 7.59 -4.19
N VAL A 277 -5.60 7.49 -5.51
CA VAL A 277 -4.64 6.75 -6.33
C VAL A 277 -4.08 7.70 -7.39
N PHE A 278 -2.75 7.78 -7.45
CA PHE A 278 -2.05 8.44 -8.55
C PHE A 278 -1.55 7.36 -9.50
N ILE A 279 -1.86 7.53 -10.79
CA ILE A 279 -1.57 6.53 -11.81
C ILE A 279 -0.58 7.14 -12.79
N GLY A 280 0.63 6.65 -12.79
CA GLY A 280 1.71 7.15 -13.63
C GLY A 280 2.18 6.11 -14.65
N LYS A 281 2.83 6.60 -15.70
CA LYS A 281 3.50 5.77 -16.71
C LYS A 281 4.75 5.08 -16.15
N ASP A 282 5.51 5.81 -15.36
CA ASP A 282 6.71 5.35 -14.68
C ASP A 282 6.95 6.15 -13.39
N GLU A 283 7.98 5.79 -12.64
CA GLU A 283 8.26 6.37 -11.33
C GLU A 283 8.67 7.84 -11.38
N SER A 284 9.23 8.32 -12.51
CA SER A 284 9.76 9.68 -12.64
C SER A 284 8.66 10.74 -12.76
N ILE A 285 7.41 10.32 -13.04
CA ILE A 285 6.32 11.26 -13.30
C ILE A 285 5.63 11.77 -12.03
N PHE A 286 5.83 11.10 -10.89
CA PHE A 286 5.16 11.48 -9.65
C PHE A 286 5.75 12.78 -9.07
N PRO A 287 4.93 13.62 -8.40
CA PRO A 287 5.36 14.93 -7.88
C PRO A 287 6.52 14.87 -6.88
N TRP A 288 6.80 13.72 -6.31
CA TRP A 288 7.94 13.46 -5.40
C TRP A 288 9.09 12.72 -6.07
N SER A 289 9.07 12.55 -7.37
CA SER A 289 10.21 12.03 -8.12
C SER A 289 11.32 13.06 -8.25
N ASP A 290 12.53 12.59 -8.55
CA ASP A 290 13.72 13.48 -8.71
C ASP A 290 13.65 14.24 -10.01
#